data_f477de595c9607e1b5d0759707c8293f
#
_entry.id   f477de595c9607e1b5d0759707c8293f
#
_cell.length_a   1.000
_cell.length_b   1.000
_cell.length_c   1.000
_cell.angle_alpha   90.00
_cell.angle_beta   90.00
_cell.angle_gamma   90.00
#
_symmetry.space_group_name_H-M   'P 1'
#
loop_
_entity.id
_entity.type
_entity.pdbx_description
1 polymer ?
#
loop_
_entity_poly.entity_id
_entity_poly.type
_entity_poly.pdbx_seq_one_letter_code
_entity_poly.pdbx_strand_id
1 'polypeptide(L)'
;MCIRDRVVVAPMDFIIITNGDGASFTWETPGRFSRHTNYISNHAPEQVIPLIDSPRDTLAHIIKVETPWRLTSSDDVVLLQQHVHWNNEDRFTAVTGIFDPRYAMQVNVQLQWHVMDSGTDGTLVKAGTPLAQYIPIPRIYLEKGWYDMTVNNATDKDWDLEHAFNYSINAEYMIHDNVQGRISRAMKAINYHKNK
;
A
#
# COMPACT_ATOMS: atom_id res chain seq x y z
N MET A 1 -12.00 9.94 -4.58
CA MET A 1 -10.84 9.56 -3.74
C MET A 1 -9.58 9.82 -4.57
N CYS A 2 -8.78 10.83 -4.20
CA CYS A 2 -7.50 11.10 -4.89
C CYS A 2 -6.46 10.09 -4.43
N ILE A 3 -6.25 9.07 -5.21
CA ILE A 3 -5.27 8.00 -4.94
C ILE A 3 -3.84 8.52 -5.17
N ARG A 4 -3.68 9.55 -6.00
CA ARG A 4 -2.37 10.06 -6.44
C ARG A 4 -1.51 10.68 -5.34
N ASP A 5 -2.11 11.24 -4.30
CA ASP A 5 -1.39 12.06 -3.30
C ASP A 5 -0.70 11.22 -2.22
N ARG A 6 -0.78 9.89 -2.30
CA ARG A 6 -0.31 8.96 -1.28
C ARG A 6 0.59 7.85 -1.83
N VAL A 7 1.02 7.95 -3.06
CA VAL A 7 1.93 6.98 -3.68
C VAL A 7 3.35 7.49 -3.55
N VAL A 8 4.21 6.68 -2.95
CA VAL A 8 5.65 6.90 -2.94
C VAL A 8 6.23 6.25 -4.19
N VAL A 9 6.99 7.03 -4.94
CA VAL A 9 7.66 6.58 -6.16
C VAL A 9 9.17 6.47 -5.95
N ALA A 10 9.83 5.69 -6.80
CA ALA A 10 11.29 5.63 -6.84
C ALA A 10 11.86 7.04 -7.12
N PRO A 11 12.70 7.60 -6.24
CA PRO A 11 13.23 8.95 -6.42
C PRO A 11 14.35 9.03 -7.45
N MET A 12 14.97 7.92 -7.79
CA MET A 12 15.99 7.77 -8.83
C MET A 12 15.96 6.36 -9.40
N ASP A 13 16.64 6.15 -10.52
CA ASP A 13 16.84 4.84 -11.10
C ASP A 13 17.65 3.95 -10.15
N PHE A 14 17.35 2.67 -10.10
CA PHE A 14 18.18 1.67 -9.45
C PHE A 14 18.08 0.33 -10.16
N ILE A 15 19.13 -0.48 -10.05
CA ILE A 15 19.19 -1.81 -10.62
C ILE A 15 19.35 -2.82 -9.48
N ILE A 16 18.59 -3.87 -9.50
CA ILE A 16 18.74 -5.02 -8.62
C ILE A 16 19.23 -6.20 -9.44
N ILE A 17 20.31 -6.82 -8.99
CA ILE A 17 20.96 -7.95 -9.65
C ILE A 17 20.80 -9.17 -8.75
N THR A 18 20.17 -10.19 -9.29
CA THR A 18 19.93 -11.50 -8.66
C THR A 18 20.51 -12.61 -9.55
N ASN A 19 20.90 -13.73 -8.96
CA ASN A 19 21.62 -14.81 -9.64
C ASN A 19 20.90 -16.17 -9.66
N GLY A 20 19.62 -16.19 -9.33
CA GLY A 20 18.78 -17.39 -9.30
C GLY A 20 18.86 -18.23 -8.03
N ASP A 21 19.73 -17.89 -7.06
CA ASP A 21 19.89 -18.67 -5.82
C ASP A 21 18.81 -18.34 -4.76
N GLY A 22 18.04 -17.28 -4.98
CA GLY A 22 17.03 -16.80 -4.03
C GLY A 22 17.56 -16.19 -2.74
N ALA A 23 18.87 -16.14 -2.58
CA ALA A 23 19.51 -15.72 -1.34
C ALA A 23 20.42 -14.51 -1.50
N SER A 24 21.03 -14.36 -2.68
CA SER A 24 22.03 -13.32 -2.95
C SER A 24 21.49 -12.25 -3.88
N PHE A 25 21.83 -11.00 -3.61
CA PHE A 25 21.57 -9.90 -4.53
C PHE A 25 22.61 -8.79 -4.35
N THR A 26 22.78 -8.01 -5.41
CA THR A 26 23.53 -6.76 -5.39
C THR A 26 22.69 -5.67 -6.03
N TRP A 27 23.16 -4.42 -5.97
CA TRP A 27 22.45 -3.30 -6.55
C TRP A 27 23.39 -2.25 -7.08
N GLU A 28 22.89 -1.50 -8.04
CA GLU A 28 23.53 -0.32 -8.58
C GLU A 28 22.61 0.89 -8.46
N THR A 29 23.18 2.02 -8.08
CA THR A 29 22.47 3.29 -7.96
C THR A 29 23.33 4.43 -8.46
N PRO A 30 22.77 5.45 -9.13
CA PRO A 30 23.54 6.59 -9.65
C PRO A 30 24.10 7.49 -8.56
N GLY A 31 23.65 7.37 -7.32
CA GLY A 31 24.07 8.22 -6.22
C GLY A 31 23.58 7.78 -4.85
N ARG A 32 23.90 8.61 -3.87
CA ARG A 32 23.45 8.48 -2.47
C ARG A 32 22.71 9.74 -2.06
N PHE A 33 21.73 9.62 -1.15
CA PHE A 33 21.05 10.80 -0.60
C PHE A 33 21.93 11.62 0.33
N SER A 34 22.87 10.97 1.01
CA SER A 34 23.80 11.62 1.92
C SER A 34 25.09 10.82 2.02
N ARG A 35 26.09 11.37 2.73
CA ARG A 35 27.33 10.66 3.03
C ARG A 35 27.12 9.39 3.87
N HIS A 36 26.01 9.29 4.56
CA HIS A 36 25.72 8.24 5.54
C HIS A 36 24.57 7.33 5.16
N THR A 37 23.80 7.66 4.12
CA THR A 37 22.60 6.91 3.75
C THR A 37 22.74 6.34 2.34
N ASN A 38 22.82 5.02 2.24
CA ASN A 38 22.68 4.33 0.98
C ASN A 38 21.23 4.45 0.49
N TYR A 39 21.04 4.42 -0.82
CA TYR A 39 19.73 4.44 -1.43
C TYR A 39 19.01 3.10 -1.28
N ILE A 40 19.75 2.01 -1.36
CA ILE A 40 19.27 0.65 -1.16
C ILE A 40 19.94 0.07 0.08
N SER A 41 19.15 -0.59 0.88
CA SER A 41 19.56 -1.45 2.00
C SER A 41 18.66 -2.68 2.04
N ASN A 42 18.81 -3.55 3.03
CA ASN A 42 17.98 -4.73 3.13
C ASN A 42 17.67 -5.11 4.59
N HIS A 43 16.59 -5.86 4.76
CA HIS A 43 16.36 -6.67 5.94
C HIS A 43 16.87 -8.09 5.67
N ALA A 44 17.67 -8.62 6.61
CA ALA A 44 18.23 -9.95 6.51
C ALA A 44 17.13 -11.04 6.63
N PRO A 45 17.36 -12.23 6.05
CA PRO A 45 16.38 -13.33 6.09
C PRO A 45 15.87 -13.64 7.49
N GLU A 46 16.72 -13.58 8.52
CA GLU A 46 16.37 -13.87 9.91
C GLU A 46 15.28 -12.94 10.46
N GLN A 47 15.15 -11.76 9.90
CA GLN A 47 14.10 -10.77 10.25
C GLN A 47 12.78 -11.05 9.53
N VAL A 48 12.83 -11.81 8.44
CA VAL A 48 11.71 -12.00 7.50
C VAL A 48 11.09 -13.38 7.64
N ILE A 49 11.90 -14.44 7.81
CA ILE A 49 11.46 -15.84 7.91
C ILE A 49 10.34 -16.06 8.92
N PRO A 50 10.34 -15.43 10.11
CA PRO A 50 9.24 -15.61 11.06
C PRO A 50 7.89 -15.06 10.58
N LEU A 51 7.90 -14.21 9.54
CA LEU A 51 6.72 -13.52 9.01
C LEU A 51 6.21 -14.11 7.70
N ILE A 52 7.05 -14.86 6.99
CA ILE A 52 6.76 -15.41 5.66
C ILE A 52 7.02 -16.91 5.70
N ASP A 53 5.96 -17.70 5.63
CA ASP A 53 6.06 -19.15 5.54
C ASP A 53 6.47 -19.53 4.10
N SER A 54 7.72 -20.02 3.97
CA SER A 54 8.29 -20.55 2.72
C SER A 54 8.11 -19.65 1.51
N PRO A 55 8.84 -18.54 1.39
CA PRO A 55 8.74 -17.67 0.23
C PRO A 55 9.15 -18.45 -1.04
N ARG A 56 8.18 -18.85 -1.85
CA ARG A 56 8.43 -19.39 -3.17
C ARG A 56 8.56 -18.23 -4.15
N ASP A 57 9.53 -18.33 -5.04
CA ASP A 57 9.74 -17.36 -6.12
C ASP A 57 9.93 -15.92 -5.62
N THR A 58 10.57 -15.75 -4.47
CA THR A 58 10.95 -14.46 -3.92
C THR A 58 12.33 -14.51 -3.29
N LEU A 59 13.04 -13.39 -3.37
CA LEU A 59 14.31 -13.22 -2.68
C LEU A 59 14.13 -13.36 -1.17
N ALA A 60 15.02 -14.07 -0.49
CA ALA A 60 14.99 -14.24 0.96
C ALA A 60 15.20 -12.93 1.75
N HIS A 61 15.78 -11.92 1.11
CA HIS A 61 15.95 -10.58 1.65
C HIS A 61 14.78 -9.68 1.27
N ILE A 62 14.36 -8.80 2.17
CA ILE A 62 13.50 -7.67 1.83
C ILE A 62 14.37 -6.50 1.43
N ILE A 63 14.23 -6.05 0.19
CA ILE A 63 14.94 -4.87 -0.32
C ILE A 63 14.29 -3.63 0.28
N LYS A 64 15.08 -2.76 0.86
CA LYS A 64 14.62 -1.52 1.46
C LYS A 64 15.07 -0.35 0.61
N VAL A 65 14.11 0.37 0.04
CA VAL A 65 14.38 1.59 -0.74
C VAL A 65 14.26 2.78 0.20
N GLU A 66 15.38 3.43 0.45
CA GLU A 66 15.42 4.67 1.21
C GLU A 66 14.95 5.84 0.34
N THR A 67 14.13 6.71 0.88
CA THR A 67 13.64 7.89 0.15
C THR A 67 14.11 9.19 0.81
N PRO A 68 14.17 10.30 0.08
CA PRO A 68 14.56 11.59 0.65
C PRO A 68 13.43 12.22 1.46
N TRP A 69 12.23 11.63 1.45
CA TRP A 69 11.05 12.20 2.08
C TRP A 69 10.98 11.88 3.57
N ARG A 70 10.45 12.83 4.29
CA ARG A 70 10.13 12.71 5.70
C ARG A 70 8.67 13.02 5.90
N LEU A 71 8.00 12.22 6.71
CA LEU A 71 6.60 12.42 7.08
C LEU A 71 6.51 12.83 8.54
N THR A 72 5.67 13.83 8.77
CA THR A 72 5.22 14.24 10.10
C THR A 72 3.70 14.40 10.05
N SER A 73 3.03 14.16 11.15
CA SER A 73 1.60 14.41 11.26
C SER A 73 1.32 15.23 12.51
N SER A 74 0.46 16.24 12.38
CA SER A 74 -0.16 16.95 13.52
C SER A 74 -1.34 16.17 14.10
N ASP A 75 -1.92 15.28 13.28
CA ASP A 75 -3.07 14.48 13.67
C ASP A 75 -2.60 13.13 14.25
N ASP A 76 -3.42 12.55 15.12
CA ASP A 76 -3.15 11.24 15.70
C ASP A 76 -3.52 10.12 14.72
N VAL A 77 -2.64 9.95 13.72
CA VAL A 77 -2.79 8.96 12.66
C VAL A 77 -1.56 8.07 12.58
N VAL A 78 -1.77 6.88 12.07
CA VAL A 78 -0.73 6.00 11.51
C VAL A 78 -0.95 5.87 10.02
N LEU A 79 0.07 5.41 9.31
CA LEU A 79 0.01 5.18 7.87
C LEU A 79 0.11 3.69 7.59
N LEU A 80 -0.90 3.12 6.95
CA LEU A 80 -0.82 1.78 6.41
C LEU A 80 -0.06 1.85 5.08
N GLN A 81 1.12 1.25 5.03
CA GLN A 81 1.83 0.98 3.79
C GLN A 81 1.27 -0.27 3.14
N GLN A 82 1.01 -0.22 1.84
CA GLN A 82 0.63 -1.38 1.04
C GLN A 82 1.10 -1.27 -0.41
N HIS A 83 1.07 -2.39 -1.11
CA HIS A 83 1.40 -2.44 -2.53
C HIS A 83 0.43 -1.64 -3.39
N VAL A 84 0.91 -1.15 -4.54
CA VAL A 84 0.13 -0.38 -5.53
C VAL A 84 -0.47 -1.35 -6.56
N HIS A 85 -1.58 -1.98 -6.23
CA HIS A 85 -2.16 -3.09 -7.01
C HIS A 85 -2.62 -2.72 -8.43
N TRP A 86 -2.90 -1.45 -8.72
CA TRP A 86 -3.34 -1.02 -10.06
C TRP A 86 -2.20 -0.71 -11.04
N ASN A 87 -0.94 -0.88 -10.62
CA ASN A 87 0.23 -0.48 -11.41
C ASN A 87 0.78 -1.62 -12.29
N ASN A 88 0.25 -2.84 -12.18
CA ASN A 88 0.76 -4.04 -12.85
C ASN A 88 2.28 -4.23 -12.69
N GLU A 89 2.80 -3.90 -11.51
CA GLU A 89 4.20 -4.11 -11.15
C GLU A 89 4.38 -5.54 -10.65
N ASP A 90 5.13 -6.33 -11.38
CA ASP A 90 5.36 -7.75 -11.12
C ASP A 90 6.78 -8.08 -10.59
N ARG A 91 7.71 -7.12 -10.68
CA ARG A 91 9.09 -7.30 -10.21
C ARG A 91 9.18 -7.36 -8.70
N PHE A 92 8.26 -6.72 -7.99
CA PHE A 92 8.24 -6.66 -6.54
C PHE A 92 6.82 -6.42 -5.99
N THR A 93 6.67 -6.74 -4.71
CA THR A 93 5.48 -6.38 -3.92
C THR A 93 5.92 -5.56 -2.71
N ALA A 94 5.30 -4.40 -2.47
CA ALA A 94 5.56 -3.65 -1.24
C ALA A 94 5.01 -4.42 -0.03
N VAL A 95 5.83 -4.56 0.99
CA VAL A 95 5.43 -5.23 2.23
C VAL A 95 4.38 -4.39 2.94
N THR A 96 3.27 -5.01 3.30
CA THR A 96 2.21 -4.34 4.08
C THR A 96 2.66 -4.13 5.52
N GLY A 97 2.51 -2.92 6.03
CA GLY A 97 2.92 -2.59 7.39
C GLY A 97 2.37 -1.25 7.87
N ILE A 98 2.52 -1.01 9.17
CA ILE A 98 2.12 0.24 9.80
C ILE A 98 3.35 1.13 9.99
N PHE A 99 3.27 2.34 9.47
CA PHE A 99 4.24 3.40 9.68
C PHE A 99 3.67 4.42 10.67
N ASP A 100 4.37 4.63 11.77
CA ASP A 100 3.98 5.64 12.77
C ASP A 100 4.84 6.90 12.59
N PRO A 101 4.28 8.00 12.10
CA PRO A 101 5.04 9.23 11.85
C PRO A 101 5.56 9.91 13.13
N ARG A 102 5.13 9.47 14.31
CA ARG A 102 5.68 9.95 15.60
C ARG A 102 7.07 9.37 15.87
N TYR A 103 7.35 8.14 15.39
CA TYR A 103 8.59 7.42 15.68
C TYR A 103 9.51 7.25 14.47
N ALA A 104 8.94 7.23 13.27
CA ALA A 104 9.68 7.02 12.02
C ALA A 104 9.35 8.15 11.04
N MET A 105 10.18 9.17 11.02
CA MET A 105 9.97 10.34 10.15
C MET A 105 10.48 10.11 8.72
N GLN A 106 11.50 9.25 8.53
CA GLN A 106 12.00 8.95 7.19
C GLN A 106 11.15 7.88 6.53
N VAL A 107 10.68 8.16 5.32
CA VAL A 107 9.94 7.20 4.51
C VAL A 107 10.93 6.25 3.84
N ASN A 108 10.79 4.96 4.11
CA ASN A 108 11.44 3.90 3.36
C ASN A 108 10.42 2.84 2.97
N VAL A 109 10.64 2.20 1.84
CA VAL A 109 9.71 1.21 1.30
C VAL A 109 10.38 -0.15 1.30
N GLN A 110 9.76 -1.13 1.93
CA GLN A 110 10.19 -2.52 1.96
C GLN A 110 9.56 -3.25 0.77
N LEU A 111 10.41 -3.86 -0.05
CA LEU A 111 10.01 -4.58 -1.25
C LEU A 111 10.35 -6.07 -1.13
N GLN A 112 9.36 -6.92 -1.27
CA GLN A 112 9.52 -8.33 -1.54
C GLN A 112 9.81 -8.49 -3.03
N TRP A 113 11.00 -9.01 -3.37
CA TRP A 113 11.49 -9.05 -4.75
C TRP A 113 11.21 -10.40 -5.40
N HIS A 114 10.69 -10.40 -6.63
CA HIS A 114 10.22 -11.59 -7.36
C HIS A 114 11.10 -12.01 -8.53
N VAL A 115 11.95 -11.13 -9.04
CA VAL A 115 12.86 -11.48 -10.14
C VAL A 115 14.07 -12.21 -9.57
N MET A 116 14.05 -13.55 -9.63
CA MET A 116 15.04 -14.39 -8.99
C MET A 116 16.37 -14.46 -9.77
N ASP A 117 16.31 -14.37 -11.07
CA ASP A 117 17.48 -14.33 -11.96
C ASP A 117 17.31 -13.17 -12.94
N SER A 118 18.11 -12.14 -12.77
CA SER A 118 18.08 -10.95 -13.61
C SER A 118 19.19 -10.93 -14.66
N GLY A 119 20.00 -11.98 -14.73
CA GLY A 119 21.19 -12.00 -15.55
C GLY A 119 22.25 -10.97 -15.10
N THR A 120 23.20 -10.70 -15.97
CA THR A 120 24.31 -9.76 -15.69
C THR A 120 23.86 -8.30 -15.71
N ASP A 121 22.83 -7.98 -16.46
CA ASP A 121 22.38 -6.58 -16.65
C ASP A 121 21.47 -6.11 -15.51
N GLY A 122 20.95 -7.06 -14.71
CA GLY A 122 20.06 -6.76 -13.59
C GLY A 122 18.66 -6.31 -14.03
N THR A 123 17.84 -5.99 -13.07
CA THR A 123 16.48 -5.50 -13.26
C THR A 123 16.41 -4.02 -12.92
N LEU A 124 16.15 -3.19 -13.92
CA LEU A 124 16.06 -1.74 -13.77
C LEU A 124 14.69 -1.31 -13.22
N VAL A 125 14.69 -0.54 -12.16
CA VAL A 125 13.54 0.24 -11.67
C VAL A 125 13.79 1.70 -11.94
N LYS A 126 12.99 2.30 -12.81
CA LYS A 126 13.14 3.71 -13.20
C LYS A 126 12.61 4.66 -12.14
N ALA A 127 13.21 5.85 -12.06
CA ALA A 127 12.66 6.96 -11.30
C ALA A 127 11.19 7.22 -11.69
N GLY A 128 10.35 7.47 -10.69
CA GLY A 128 8.91 7.64 -10.89
C GLY A 128 8.09 6.35 -10.85
N THR A 129 8.73 5.16 -10.82
CA THR A 129 8.01 3.89 -10.61
C THR A 129 7.30 3.90 -9.26
N PRO A 130 5.97 3.66 -9.19
CA PRO A 130 5.25 3.53 -7.95
C PRO A 130 5.80 2.37 -7.10
N LEU A 131 6.22 2.67 -5.87
CA LEU A 131 6.76 1.66 -4.95
C LEU A 131 5.72 1.18 -3.96
N ALA A 132 5.03 2.10 -3.30
CA ALA A 132 4.03 1.80 -2.29
C ALA A 132 2.99 2.92 -2.19
N GLN A 133 1.83 2.61 -1.65
CA GLN A 133 0.84 3.61 -1.24
C GLN A 133 0.70 3.64 0.27
N TYR A 134 0.37 4.82 0.80
CA TYR A 134 0.13 5.05 2.21
C TYR A 134 -1.30 5.50 2.44
N ILE A 135 -1.99 4.85 3.38
CA ILE A 135 -3.36 5.18 3.77
C ILE A 135 -3.34 5.65 5.22
N PRO A 136 -3.73 6.90 5.51
CA PRO A 136 -3.83 7.37 6.89
C PRO A 136 -5.01 6.68 7.59
N ILE A 137 -4.74 6.16 8.77
CA ILE A 137 -5.72 5.52 9.65
C ILE A 137 -5.68 6.24 10.99
N PRO A 138 -6.81 6.74 11.51
CA PRO A 138 -6.85 7.29 12.86
C PRO A 138 -6.41 6.21 13.87
N ARG A 139 -5.45 6.56 14.73
CA ARG A 139 -4.83 5.64 15.69
C ARG A 139 -5.84 4.95 16.60
N ILE A 140 -6.89 5.68 16.99
CA ILE A 140 -7.95 5.14 17.86
C ILE A 140 -8.55 3.83 17.33
N TYR A 141 -8.55 3.61 16.02
CA TYR A 141 -9.06 2.37 15.44
C TYR A 141 -8.11 1.17 15.63
N LEU A 142 -6.83 1.41 15.84
CA LEU A 142 -5.85 0.37 16.16
C LEU A 142 -5.82 0.07 17.67
N GLU A 143 -6.02 1.08 18.50
CA GLU A 143 -5.93 0.97 19.96
C GLU A 143 -7.15 0.29 20.58
N LYS A 144 -8.32 0.40 19.97
CA LYS A 144 -9.56 -0.25 20.45
C LYS A 144 -9.52 -1.78 20.45
N GLY A 145 -8.64 -2.39 19.68
CA GLY A 145 -8.30 -3.82 19.74
C GLY A 145 -9.40 -4.81 19.37
N TRP A 146 -10.68 -4.43 19.41
CA TRP A 146 -11.81 -5.33 19.19
C TRP A 146 -12.93 -4.64 18.42
N TYR A 147 -13.38 -5.31 17.37
CA TYR A 147 -14.63 -5.02 16.69
C TYR A 147 -15.50 -6.26 16.81
N ASP A 148 -16.66 -6.11 17.43
CA ASP A 148 -17.66 -7.17 17.42
C ASP A 148 -18.18 -7.30 15.98
N MET A 149 -17.82 -8.38 15.33
CA MET A 149 -18.35 -8.74 14.02
C MET A 149 -19.33 -9.90 14.19
N THR A 150 -20.57 -9.67 13.77
CA THR A 150 -21.57 -10.73 13.70
C THR A 150 -21.88 -11.00 12.24
N VAL A 151 -21.98 -12.29 11.89
CA VAL A 151 -22.44 -12.74 10.57
C VAL A 151 -23.85 -13.22 10.72
N ASN A 152 -24.80 -12.53 10.10
CA ASN A 152 -26.20 -12.88 10.10
C ASN A 152 -26.68 -13.13 8.67
N ASN A 153 -27.75 -13.90 8.52
CA ASN A 153 -28.42 -13.99 7.23
C ASN A 153 -29.03 -12.63 6.87
N ALA A 154 -28.93 -12.25 5.61
CA ALA A 154 -29.55 -11.04 5.11
C ALA A 154 -31.09 -11.14 5.24
N THR A 155 -31.69 -10.07 5.73
CA THR A 155 -33.15 -9.92 5.83
C THR A 155 -33.68 -9.19 4.59
N ASP A 156 -34.99 -9.20 4.38
CA ASP A 156 -35.63 -8.42 3.31
C ASP A 156 -35.30 -6.94 3.43
N LYS A 157 -35.15 -6.40 4.63
CA LYS A 157 -34.74 -5.03 4.88
C LYS A 157 -33.31 -4.74 4.41
N ASP A 158 -32.42 -5.71 4.52
CA ASP A 158 -31.02 -5.56 4.04
C ASP A 158 -31.00 -5.54 2.51
N TRP A 159 -31.80 -6.38 1.86
CA TRP A 159 -31.95 -6.38 0.41
C TRP A 159 -32.59 -5.09 -0.11
N ASP A 160 -33.64 -4.59 0.54
CA ASP A 160 -34.24 -3.30 0.20
C ASP A 160 -33.24 -2.14 0.32
N LEU A 161 -32.38 -2.17 1.34
CA LEU A 161 -31.33 -1.19 1.54
C LEU A 161 -30.28 -1.24 0.42
N GLU A 162 -29.86 -2.44 0.06
CA GLU A 162 -28.91 -2.66 -1.03
C GLU A 162 -29.48 -2.19 -2.37
N HIS A 163 -30.74 -2.53 -2.66
CA HIS A 163 -31.41 -2.06 -3.86
C HIS A 163 -31.52 -0.54 -3.92
N ALA A 164 -31.90 0.10 -2.81
CA ALA A 164 -31.98 1.56 -2.73
C ALA A 164 -30.62 2.22 -2.93
N PHE A 165 -29.55 1.63 -2.37
CA PHE A 165 -28.18 2.11 -2.55
C PHE A 165 -27.73 1.97 -4.01
N ASN A 166 -27.91 0.81 -4.61
CA ASN A 166 -27.53 0.52 -6.00
C ASN A 166 -28.32 1.39 -6.98
N TYR A 167 -29.61 1.58 -6.74
CA TYR A 167 -30.43 2.50 -7.54
C TYR A 167 -29.91 3.93 -7.47
N SER A 168 -29.60 4.42 -6.27
CA SER A 168 -29.09 5.78 -6.07
C SER A 168 -27.73 6.02 -6.73
N ILE A 169 -26.87 5.00 -6.79
CA ILE A 169 -25.58 5.08 -7.46
C ILE A 169 -25.75 4.99 -8.99
N ASN A 170 -26.54 4.03 -9.46
CA ASN A 170 -26.67 3.76 -10.89
C ASN A 170 -27.52 4.80 -11.63
N ALA A 171 -28.53 5.38 -10.98
CA ALA A 171 -29.33 6.46 -11.57
C ALA A 171 -28.49 7.69 -11.95
N GLU A 172 -27.32 7.83 -11.40
CA GLU A 172 -26.42 8.97 -11.61
C GLU A 172 -25.38 8.81 -12.71
N TYR A 173 -25.21 7.63 -13.28
CA TYR A 173 -24.43 7.50 -14.51
C TYR A 173 -25.01 8.31 -15.68
N MET A 174 -26.25 8.72 -15.54
CA MET A 174 -26.99 9.49 -16.54
C MET A 174 -26.91 11.01 -16.32
N ILE A 175 -26.42 11.48 -15.18
CA ILE A 175 -26.36 12.90 -14.80
C ILE A 175 -24.94 13.27 -14.38
N HIS A 176 -24.35 14.28 -14.97
CA HIS A 176 -22.96 14.75 -14.77
C HIS A 176 -22.67 15.34 -13.38
N ASP A 177 -22.91 14.61 -12.31
CA ASP A 177 -22.63 15.09 -10.96
C ASP A 177 -21.32 14.55 -10.38
N ASN A 178 -20.73 15.35 -9.49
CA ASN A 178 -19.48 14.99 -8.83
C ASN A 178 -19.67 13.82 -7.83
N VAL A 179 -18.58 13.12 -7.53
CA VAL A 179 -18.56 11.94 -6.61
C VAL A 179 -19.18 12.27 -5.26
N GLN A 180 -19.06 13.49 -4.77
CA GLN A 180 -19.55 13.92 -3.47
C GLN A 180 -21.10 14.02 -3.44
N GLY A 181 -21.71 14.44 -4.54
CA GLY A 181 -23.16 14.42 -4.70
C GLY A 181 -23.74 13.00 -4.70
N ARG A 182 -23.05 12.05 -5.34
CA ARG A 182 -23.42 10.62 -5.34
C ARG A 182 -23.43 10.02 -3.94
N ILE A 183 -22.35 10.22 -3.18
CA ILE A 183 -22.24 9.76 -1.79
C ILE A 183 -23.34 10.35 -0.92
N SER A 184 -23.61 11.66 -1.05
CA SER A 184 -24.65 12.35 -0.27
C SER A 184 -26.04 11.77 -0.52
N ARG A 185 -26.39 11.45 -1.79
CA ARG A 185 -27.70 10.85 -2.12
C ARG A 185 -27.79 9.39 -1.67
N ALA A 186 -26.74 8.60 -1.85
CA ALA A 186 -26.69 7.25 -1.34
C ALA A 186 -26.90 7.23 0.19
N MET A 187 -26.24 8.11 0.92
CA MET A 187 -26.43 8.25 2.37
C MET A 187 -27.84 8.70 2.77
N LYS A 188 -28.48 9.56 1.99
CA LYS A 188 -29.88 9.94 2.22
C LYS A 188 -30.83 8.77 2.01
N ALA A 189 -30.64 7.96 0.97
CA ALA A 189 -31.42 6.76 0.71
C ALA A 189 -31.28 5.75 1.86
N ILE A 190 -30.05 5.49 2.30
CA ILE A 190 -29.76 4.61 3.45
C ILE A 190 -30.44 5.11 4.72
N ASN A 191 -30.35 6.41 5.02
CA ASN A 191 -30.97 6.98 6.21
C ASN A 191 -32.50 6.94 6.17
N TYR A 192 -33.10 7.11 4.99
CA TYR A 192 -34.54 6.98 4.81
C TYR A 192 -35.04 5.58 5.15
N HIS A 193 -34.35 4.53 4.69
CA HIS A 193 -34.71 3.14 4.98
C HIS A 193 -34.42 2.70 6.42
N LYS A 194 -33.40 3.29 7.08
CA LYS A 194 -33.10 3.01 8.49
C LYS A 194 -34.15 3.57 9.46
N ASN A 195 -34.86 4.62 9.06
CA ASN A 195 -35.85 5.32 9.93
C ASN A 195 -37.30 4.90 9.66
N LYS A 196 -37.53 3.93 8.79
CA LYS A 196 -38.82 3.21 8.62
C LYS A 196 -38.82 1.87 9.35
#